data_9dac41c29ab28781886267fe57ae541f
#
_entry.id   9dac41c29ab28781886267fe57ae541f
#
_cell.length_a   1.000
_cell.length_b   1.000
_cell.length_c   1.000
_cell.angle_alpha   90.00
_cell.angle_beta   90.00
_cell.angle_gamma   90.00
#
_symmetry.space_group_name_H-M   'P 1'
#
loop_
_entity.id
_entity.type
_entity.pdbx_description
1 polymer ?
#
loop_
_entity_poly.entity_id
_entity_poly.type
_entity_poly.pdbx_seq_one_letter_code
_entity_poly.pdbx_strand_id
1 'polypeptide(L)'
;MVESTLDLRTQIIQAAEQLPSEDDRAKFSFIPTVIDQWMTEAGGITGKKILDFGCGSGTSAAGAALLFDAEVHGVDINNEAEACAPFLQKHFGVEVPDRLTFQEIAPGETPNDGPFDLIFSWSVFEHVNNRIYPSILEDLYNRLKPGGHFFVQISPLYFAPEGSHLWAIGYNRWEHLISQTSDVHDDVNNSDLSDQHKKLLLAMFDTLNRITADDLLTRFKAAGFELIREQRDQVDFEPPEELVRAYQRDALKTYQIVALFQKPLS
;
A
#
# COMPACT_ATOMS: atom_id res chain seq x y z
N MET A 1 15.20 -16.66 -41.65
CA MET A 1 15.08 -16.72 -40.16
C MET A 1 14.04 -15.68 -39.78
N VAL A 2 12.88 -16.14 -39.37
CA VAL A 2 11.84 -15.23 -38.85
C VAL A 2 12.22 -15.00 -37.37
N GLU A 3 12.77 -13.83 -37.05
CA GLU A 3 12.83 -13.39 -35.66
C GLU A 3 11.39 -13.31 -35.17
N SER A 4 11.05 -14.22 -34.28
CA SER A 4 9.82 -14.13 -33.51
C SER A 4 9.93 -12.89 -32.66
N THR A 5 9.34 -11.77 -33.07
CA THR A 5 9.14 -10.60 -32.21
C THR A 5 8.28 -11.05 -31.05
N LEU A 6 8.87 -11.07 -29.85
CA LEU A 6 8.13 -11.27 -28.60
C LEU A 6 7.01 -10.25 -28.55
N ASP A 7 5.82 -10.66 -28.11
CA ASP A 7 4.74 -9.69 -27.89
C ASP A 7 5.15 -8.66 -26.82
N LEU A 8 4.57 -7.48 -26.85
CA LEU A 8 4.92 -6.36 -25.99
C LEU A 8 4.86 -6.74 -24.50
N ARG A 9 3.86 -7.54 -24.10
CA ARG A 9 3.71 -7.99 -22.71
C ARG A 9 4.90 -8.85 -22.26
N THR A 10 5.34 -9.77 -23.10
CA THR A 10 6.52 -10.60 -22.80
C THR A 10 7.79 -9.76 -22.69
N GLN A 11 7.95 -8.74 -23.54
CA GLN A 11 9.08 -7.80 -23.44
C GLN A 11 9.04 -7.02 -22.13
N ILE A 12 7.87 -6.55 -21.70
CA ILE A 12 7.68 -5.84 -20.42
C ILE A 12 8.01 -6.75 -19.23
N ILE A 13 7.55 -8.01 -19.23
CA ILE A 13 7.87 -8.98 -18.18
C ILE A 13 9.38 -9.16 -18.05
N GLN A 14 10.07 -9.39 -19.17
CA GLN A 14 11.52 -9.56 -19.18
C GLN A 14 12.28 -8.31 -18.72
N ALA A 15 11.82 -7.12 -19.12
CA ALA A 15 12.41 -5.86 -18.69
C ALA A 15 12.17 -5.60 -17.19
N ALA A 16 11.02 -5.97 -16.67
CA ALA A 16 10.68 -5.83 -15.26
C ALA A 16 11.61 -6.64 -14.33
N GLU A 17 12.03 -7.84 -14.76
CA GLU A 17 13.00 -8.66 -14.03
C GLU A 17 14.40 -7.98 -13.96
N GLN A 18 14.69 -7.08 -14.89
CA GLN A 18 15.97 -6.37 -14.99
C GLN A 18 15.95 -4.98 -14.34
N LEU A 19 14.85 -4.58 -13.71
CA LEU A 19 14.79 -3.31 -12.98
C LEU A 19 15.89 -3.28 -11.90
N PRO A 20 16.68 -2.19 -11.81
CA PRO A 20 17.87 -2.14 -10.94
C PRO A 20 17.50 -2.11 -9.45
N SER A 21 16.39 -1.48 -9.11
CA SER A 21 15.90 -1.37 -7.74
C SER A 21 15.03 -2.57 -7.38
N GLU A 22 15.25 -3.16 -6.20
CA GLU A 22 14.38 -4.20 -5.65
C GLU A 22 12.97 -3.65 -5.35
N ASP A 23 12.90 -2.40 -4.86
CA ASP A 23 11.64 -1.70 -4.61
C ASP A 23 10.84 -1.51 -5.91
N ASP A 24 11.49 -1.08 -7.01
CA ASP A 24 10.81 -0.96 -8.30
C ASP A 24 10.30 -2.31 -8.83
N ARG A 25 11.09 -3.38 -8.67
CA ARG A 25 10.64 -4.73 -9.03
C ARG A 25 9.45 -5.18 -8.20
N ALA A 26 9.50 -4.91 -6.89
CA ALA A 26 8.40 -5.23 -5.99
C ALA A 26 7.14 -4.45 -6.38
N LYS A 27 7.22 -3.16 -6.55
CA LYS A 27 6.07 -2.32 -6.92
C LYS A 27 5.52 -2.67 -8.29
N PHE A 28 6.37 -2.82 -9.31
CA PHE A 28 5.89 -3.04 -10.66
C PHE A 28 5.35 -4.45 -10.91
N SER A 29 6.01 -5.48 -10.37
CA SER A 29 5.67 -6.88 -10.70
C SER A 29 5.06 -7.64 -9.53
N PHE A 30 5.69 -7.59 -8.34
CA PHE A 30 5.28 -8.43 -7.22
C PHE A 30 3.92 -7.99 -6.66
N ILE A 31 3.70 -6.70 -6.39
CA ILE A 31 2.43 -6.21 -5.81
C ILE A 31 1.23 -6.55 -6.69
N PRO A 32 1.18 -6.21 -8.00
CA PRO A 32 0.06 -6.58 -8.86
C PRO A 32 -0.14 -8.10 -8.97
N THR A 33 0.94 -8.87 -8.96
CA THR A 33 0.87 -10.34 -9.00
C THR A 33 0.26 -10.90 -7.72
N VAL A 34 0.64 -10.39 -6.55
CA VAL A 34 0.02 -10.78 -5.27
C VAL A 34 -1.47 -10.45 -5.26
N ILE A 35 -1.85 -9.26 -5.71
CA ILE A 35 -3.26 -8.86 -5.80
C ILE A 35 -4.03 -9.79 -6.74
N ASP A 36 -3.48 -10.11 -7.92
CA ASP A 36 -4.10 -11.06 -8.87
C ASP A 36 -4.30 -12.45 -8.24
N GLN A 37 -3.31 -12.96 -7.51
CA GLN A 37 -3.40 -14.23 -6.79
C GLN A 37 -4.46 -14.21 -5.68
N TRP A 38 -4.58 -13.11 -4.95
CA TRP A 38 -5.63 -12.95 -3.94
C TRP A 38 -7.02 -12.86 -4.54
N MET A 39 -7.12 -12.37 -5.77
CA MET A 39 -8.35 -12.24 -6.55
C MET A 39 -8.68 -13.48 -7.39
N THR A 40 -7.92 -14.58 -7.30
CA THR A 40 -8.08 -15.77 -8.17
C THR A 40 -9.51 -16.31 -8.18
N GLU A 41 -10.17 -16.40 -7.03
CA GLU A 41 -11.57 -16.87 -6.93
C GLU A 41 -12.58 -15.89 -7.58
N ALA A 42 -12.21 -14.62 -7.71
CA ALA A 42 -12.98 -13.58 -8.40
C ALA A 42 -12.54 -13.37 -9.87
N GLY A 43 -11.73 -14.31 -10.41
CA GLY A 43 -11.25 -14.29 -11.80
C GLY A 43 -10.01 -13.43 -12.05
N GLY A 44 -9.21 -13.14 -11.02
CA GLY A 44 -8.01 -12.31 -11.11
C GLY A 44 -8.31 -10.83 -11.35
N ILE A 45 -7.28 -10.07 -11.77
CA ILE A 45 -7.41 -8.62 -12.03
C ILE A 45 -7.40 -8.26 -13.52
N THR A 46 -7.22 -9.22 -14.42
CA THR A 46 -7.14 -8.98 -15.86
C THR A 46 -8.40 -8.29 -16.39
N GLY A 47 -8.22 -7.14 -17.04
CA GLY A 47 -9.29 -6.34 -17.64
C GLY A 47 -10.26 -5.70 -16.65
N LYS A 48 -9.99 -5.73 -15.34
CA LYS A 48 -10.83 -5.09 -14.33
C LYS A 48 -10.58 -3.59 -14.26
N LYS A 49 -11.62 -2.85 -13.85
CA LYS A 49 -11.51 -1.44 -13.49
C LYS A 49 -11.10 -1.33 -12.02
N ILE A 50 -9.93 -0.74 -11.77
CA ILE A 50 -9.24 -0.78 -10.49
C ILE A 50 -8.93 0.63 -9.99
N LEU A 51 -9.13 0.87 -8.70
CA LEU A 51 -8.61 2.03 -7.99
C LEU A 51 -7.36 1.62 -7.18
N ASP A 52 -6.24 2.29 -7.42
CA ASP A 52 -5.05 2.26 -6.55
C ASP A 52 -5.13 3.44 -5.59
N PHE A 53 -5.54 3.18 -4.34
CA PHE A 53 -5.71 4.22 -3.31
C PHE A 53 -4.42 4.39 -2.50
N GLY A 54 -3.76 5.53 -2.70
CA GLY A 54 -2.41 5.80 -2.20
C GLY A 54 -1.35 5.28 -3.17
N CYS A 55 -1.45 5.66 -4.46
CA CYS A 55 -0.63 5.10 -5.53
C CYS A 55 0.83 5.54 -5.52
N GLY A 56 1.21 6.56 -4.73
CA GLY A 56 2.57 7.12 -4.70
C GLY A 56 3.10 7.42 -6.09
N SER A 57 4.23 6.83 -6.46
CA SER A 57 4.86 6.99 -7.78
C SER A 57 4.09 6.35 -8.96
N GLY A 58 2.98 5.67 -8.70
CA GLY A 58 2.16 5.02 -9.72
C GLY A 58 2.76 3.72 -10.29
N THR A 59 3.87 3.24 -9.72
CA THR A 59 4.58 2.05 -10.25
C THR A 59 3.73 0.77 -10.15
N SER A 60 2.99 0.58 -9.05
CA SER A 60 2.09 -0.59 -8.88
C SER A 60 0.89 -0.53 -9.82
N ALA A 61 0.30 0.68 -9.97
CA ALA A 61 -0.75 0.93 -10.95
C ALA A 61 -0.29 0.62 -12.38
N ALA A 62 0.93 1.06 -12.74
CA ALA A 62 1.51 0.78 -14.05
C ALA A 62 1.73 -0.73 -14.27
N GLY A 63 2.22 -1.45 -13.25
CA GLY A 63 2.36 -2.89 -13.29
C GLY A 63 1.01 -3.60 -13.51
N ALA A 64 -0.04 -3.22 -12.80
CA ALA A 64 -1.38 -3.76 -13.00
C ALA A 64 -1.92 -3.48 -14.42
N ALA A 65 -1.72 -2.27 -14.93
CA ALA A 65 -2.16 -1.91 -16.28
C ALA A 65 -1.39 -2.65 -17.38
N LEU A 66 -0.07 -2.82 -17.25
CA LEU A 66 0.77 -3.37 -18.32
C LEU A 66 0.88 -4.90 -18.26
N LEU A 67 0.87 -5.51 -17.10
CA LEU A 67 1.00 -6.97 -16.92
C LEU A 67 -0.36 -7.69 -16.96
N PHE A 68 -1.44 -7.02 -16.57
CA PHE A 68 -2.77 -7.64 -16.45
C PHE A 68 -3.84 -6.96 -17.31
N ASP A 69 -3.46 -5.97 -18.11
CA ASP A 69 -4.40 -5.27 -19.01
C ASP A 69 -5.56 -4.59 -18.24
N ALA A 70 -5.34 -4.26 -16.97
CA ALA A 70 -6.34 -3.61 -16.12
C ALA A 70 -6.52 -2.13 -16.51
N GLU A 71 -7.73 -1.60 -16.34
CA GLU A 71 -8.01 -0.15 -16.34
C GLU A 71 -7.75 0.37 -14.92
N VAL A 72 -6.71 1.17 -14.74
CA VAL A 72 -6.28 1.60 -13.41
C VAL A 72 -6.37 3.11 -13.24
N HIS A 73 -7.02 3.54 -12.18
CA HIS A 73 -7.00 4.92 -11.70
C HIS A 73 -6.22 4.97 -10.40
N GLY A 74 -5.06 5.63 -10.40
CA GLY A 74 -4.24 5.84 -9.20
C GLY A 74 -4.57 7.18 -8.57
N VAL A 75 -4.75 7.22 -7.24
CA VAL A 75 -4.94 8.46 -6.49
C VAL A 75 -3.97 8.55 -5.31
N ASP A 76 -3.43 9.74 -5.07
CA ASP A 76 -2.58 10.02 -3.92
C ASP A 76 -2.77 11.47 -3.46
N ILE A 77 -2.39 11.76 -2.22
CA ILE A 77 -2.37 13.13 -1.67
C ILE A 77 -1.12 13.91 -2.10
N ASN A 78 -0.16 13.23 -2.70
CA ASN A 78 1.08 13.79 -3.24
C ASN A 78 1.11 13.57 -4.76
N ASN A 79 1.75 14.48 -5.49
CA ASN A 79 1.88 14.39 -6.95
C ASN A 79 3.09 13.53 -7.38
N GLU A 80 3.36 12.43 -6.68
CA GLU A 80 4.51 11.56 -7.00
C GLU A 80 4.31 10.75 -8.29
N ALA A 81 3.06 10.56 -8.72
CA ALA A 81 2.72 9.82 -9.95
C ALA A 81 3.25 10.49 -11.24
N GLU A 82 3.68 11.75 -11.19
CA GLU A 82 4.43 12.38 -12.29
C GLU A 82 5.71 11.60 -12.65
N ALA A 83 6.28 10.83 -11.71
CA ALA A 83 7.43 9.96 -11.93
C ALA A 83 7.12 8.73 -12.80
N CYS A 84 5.84 8.36 -12.96
CA CYS A 84 5.45 7.15 -13.69
C CYS A 84 5.83 7.21 -15.18
N ALA A 85 5.54 8.31 -15.87
CA ALA A 85 5.83 8.44 -17.29
C ALA A 85 7.35 8.37 -17.60
N PRO A 86 8.23 9.10 -16.92
CA PRO A 86 9.68 8.92 -17.07
C PRO A 86 10.17 7.51 -16.72
N PHE A 87 9.58 6.87 -15.72
CA PHE A 87 9.91 5.51 -15.33
C PHE A 87 9.59 4.51 -16.44
N LEU A 88 8.38 4.55 -17.00
CA LEU A 88 7.96 3.68 -18.09
C LEU A 88 8.79 3.89 -19.34
N GLN A 89 9.05 5.13 -19.73
CA GLN A 89 9.87 5.46 -20.88
C GLN A 89 11.32 4.96 -20.71
N LYS A 90 11.90 5.14 -19.53
CA LYS A 90 13.30 4.79 -19.24
C LYS A 90 13.51 3.27 -19.23
N HIS A 91 12.60 2.52 -18.61
CA HIS A 91 12.81 1.11 -18.31
C HIS A 91 12.15 0.16 -19.31
N PHE A 92 11.08 0.60 -19.97
CA PHE A 92 10.29 -0.23 -20.89
C PHE A 92 10.19 0.35 -22.30
N GLY A 93 10.55 1.63 -22.49
CA GLY A 93 10.42 2.28 -23.80
C GLY A 93 8.97 2.50 -24.24
N VAL A 94 8.03 2.54 -23.29
CA VAL A 94 6.59 2.73 -23.55
C VAL A 94 6.08 4.02 -22.94
N GLU A 95 5.02 4.58 -23.52
CA GLU A 95 4.25 5.68 -22.95
C GLU A 95 3.24 5.15 -21.91
N VAL A 96 2.69 6.07 -21.10
CA VAL A 96 1.59 5.76 -20.19
C VAL A 96 0.37 5.36 -21.04
N PRO A 97 -0.18 4.15 -20.87
CA PRO A 97 -1.32 3.73 -21.69
C PRO A 97 -2.61 4.47 -21.27
N ASP A 98 -3.54 4.67 -22.20
CA ASP A 98 -4.81 5.39 -21.97
C ASP A 98 -5.65 4.82 -20.81
N ARG A 99 -5.48 3.53 -20.49
CA ARG A 99 -6.15 2.84 -19.39
C ARG A 99 -5.50 3.06 -18.01
N LEU A 100 -4.44 3.86 -17.93
CA LEU A 100 -3.77 4.23 -16.69
C LEU A 100 -3.85 5.74 -16.51
N THR A 101 -4.53 6.15 -15.45
CA THR A 101 -4.72 7.57 -15.13
C THR A 101 -4.35 7.84 -13.68
N PHE A 102 -3.95 9.08 -13.37
CA PHE A 102 -3.58 9.51 -12.03
C PHE A 102 -4.30 10.79 -11.65
N GLN A 103 -4.60 10.93 -10.36
CA GLN A 103 -5.19 12.14 -9.80
C GLN A 103 -4.60 12.43 -8.42
N GLU A 104 -4.13 13.67 -8.22
CA GLU A 104 -3.87 14.18 -6.88
C GLU A 104 -5.20 14.53 -6.21
N ILE A 105 -5.38 14.10 -4.95
CA ILE A 105 -6.57 14.37 -4.14
C ILE A 105 -6.18 15.04 -2.83
N ALA A 106 -7.06 15.82 -2.23
CA ALA A 106 -6.78 16.36 -0.90
C ALA A 106 -6.93 15.29 0.20
N PRO A 107 -6.22 15.43 1.35
CA PRO A 107 -6.40 14.54 2.48
C PRO A 107 -7.86 14.44 2.92
N GLY A 108 -8.41 13.22 2.94
CA GLY A 108 -9.81 12.95 3.28
C GLY A 108 -10.75 12.92 2.08
N GLU A 109 -10.27 13.19 0.89
CA GLU A 109 -11.03 13.03 -0.35
C GLU A 109 -10.85 11.63 -0.96
N THR A 110 -11.79 11.25 -1.80
CA THR A 110 -11.73 10.08 -2.66
C THR A 110 -12.08 10.49 -4.09
N PRO A 111 -11.65 9.76 -5.13
CA PRO A 111 -11.94 10.16 -6.50
C PRO A 111 -13.44 10.17 -6.78
N ASN A 112 -13.90 10.97 -7.75
CA ASN A 112 -15.31 11.06 -8.12
C ASN A 112 -15.76 10.00 -9.12
N ASP A 113 -14.83 9.25 -9.72
CA ASP A 113 -15.15 8.20 -10.67
C ASP A 113 -15.44 6.84 -10.00
N GLY A 114 -15.74 5.85 -10.80
CA GLY A 114 -16.21 4.52 -10.43
C GLY A 114 -17.44 4.14 -11.25
N PRO A 115 -18.17 3.07 -10.91
CA PRO A 115 -17.79 2.11 -9.87
C PRO A 115 -16.64 1.21 -10.32
N PHE A 116 -15.82 0.75 -9.34
CA PHE A 116 -14.67 -0.12 -9.55
C PHE A 116 -15.01 -1.59 -9.29
N ASP A 117 -14.30 -2.50 -9.95
CA ASP A 117 -14.32 -3.94 -9.66
C ASP A 117 -13.47 -4.28 -8.45
N LEU A 118 -12.36 -3.54 -8.29
CA LEU A 118 -11.39 -3.71 -7.22
C LEU A 118 -10.89 -2.33 -6.77
N ILE A 119 -10.75 -2.16 -5.48
CA ILE A 119 -9.90 -1.14 -4.87
C ILE A 119 -8.73 -1.87 -4.22
N PHE A 120 -7.50 -1.43 -4.43
CA PHE A 120 -6.39 -1.88 -3.63
C PHE A 120 -5.66 -0.72 -2.97
N SER A 121 -5.03 -1.01 -1.84
CA SER A 121 -4.19 -0.07 -1.11
C SER A 121 -3.02 -0.83 -0.47
N TRP A 122 -1.82 -0.32 -0.65
CA TRP A 122 -0.60 -0.96 -0.18
C TRP A 122 0.24 0.01 0.64
N SER A 123 0.37 -0.26 1.94
CA SER A 123 1.09 0.58 2.93
C SER A 123 0.63 2.05 2.93
N VAL A 124 -0.67 2.27 3.11
CA VAL A 124 -1.30 3.60 3.15
C VAL A 124 -2.19 3.78 4.38
N PHE A 125 -3.00 2.76 4.70
CA PHE A 125 -4.02 2.89 5.73
C PHE A 125 -3.46 3.07 7.14
N GLU A 126 -2.20 2.78 7.39
CA GLU A 126 -1.47 3.15 8.62
C GLU A 126 -1.24 4.65 8.77
N HIS A 127 -1.31 5.41 7.67
CA HIS A 127 -1.13 6.87 7.65
C HIS A 127 -2.45 7.64 7.55
N VAL A 128 -3.57 6.95 7.32
CA VAL A 128 -4.89 7.61 7.28
C VAL A 128 -5.29 8.09 8.67
N ASN A 129 -5.55 9.39 8.81
CA ASN A 129 -5.94 9.99 10.09
C ASN A 129 -7.21 9.35 10.65
N ASN A 130 -7.17 8.95 11.93
CA ASN A 130 -8.27 8.24 12.60
C ASN A 130 -9.62 8.98 12.54
N ARG A 131 -9.62 10.32 12.46
CA ARG A 131 -10.86 11.13 12.43
C ARG A 131 -11.60 11.02 11.09
N ILE A 132 -10.86 10.88 9.97
CA ILE A 132 -11.42 10.80 8.63
C ILE A 132 -11.50 9.37 8.11
N TYR A 133 -10.92 8.40 8.84
CA TYR A 133 -10.88 7.00 8.44
C TYR A 133 -12.26 6.42 8.12
N PRO A 134 -13.32 6.62 8.97
CA PRO A 134 -14.65 6.10 8.66
C PRO A 134 -15.25 6.67 7.38
N SER A 135 -15.12 7.99 7.14
CA SER A 135 -15.66 8.62 5.92
C SER A 135 -14.94 8.17 4.66
N ILE A 136 -13.63 7.97 4.72
CA ILE A 136 -12.86 7.40 3.59
C ILE A 136 -13.35 5.99 3.28
N LEU A 137 -13.52 5.12 4.28
CA LEU A 137 -14.03 3.77 4.04
C LEU A 137 -15.46 3.75 3.48
N GLU A 138 -16.33 4.62 3.96
CA GLU A 138 -17.70 4.77 3.45
C GLU A 138 -17.70 5.22 1.98
N ASP A 139 -16.89 6.22 1.64
CA ASP A 139 -16.75 6.71 0.29
C ASP A 139 -16.18 5.64 -0.65
N LEU A 140 -15.13 4.94 -0.26
CA LEU A 140 -14.53 3.86 -1.05
C LEU A 140 -15.50 2.68 -1.19
N TYR A 141 -16.27 2.36 -0.14
CA TYR A 141 -17.35 1.38 -0.24
C TYR A 141 -18.39 1.75 -1.31
N ASN A 142 -18.80 3.03 -1.34
CA ASN A 142 -19.77 3.51 -2.32
C ASN A 142 -19.26 3.47 -3.75
N ARG A 143 -17.92 3.55 -3.95
CA ARG A 143 -17.29 3.49 -5.27
C ARG A 143 -17.03 2.08 -5.78
N LEU A 144 -17.21 1.06 -4.97
CA LEU A 144 -17.17 -0.32 -5.43
C LEU A 144 -18.51 -0.76 -6.04
N LYS A 145 -18.44 -1.56 -7.10
CA LYS A 145 -19.58 -2.31 -7.61
C LYS A 145 -20.12 -3.24 -6.51
N PRO A 146 -21.45 -3.54 -6.49
CA PRO A 146 -21.93 -4.69 -5.72
C PRO A 146 -21.14 -5.94 -6.11
N GLY A 147 -20.64 -6.71 -5.12
CA GLY A 147 -19.72 -7.83 -5.34
C GLY A 147 -18.27 -7.44 -5.64
N GLY A 148 -17.94 -6.15 -5.75
CA GLY A 148 -16.57 -5.66 -5.90
C GLY A 148 -15.72 -5.90 -4.65
N HIS A 149 -14.40 -5.90 -4.82
CA HIS A 149 -13.46 -6.29 -3.78
C HIS A 149 -12.59 -5.12 -3.32
N PHE A 150 -12.14 -5.19 -2.07
CA PHE A 150 -11.13 -4.29 -1.51
C PHE A 150 -9.95 -5.10 -0.97
N PHE A 151 -8.79 -4.94 -1.59
CA PHE A 151 -7.54 -5.52 -1.13
C PHE A 151 -6.75 -4.46 -0.35
N VAL A 152 -6.33 -4.77 0.87
CA VAL A 152 -5.52 -3.89 1.70
C VAL A 152 -4.33 -4.65 2.28
N GLN A 153 -3.16 -4.00 2.24
CA GLN A 153 -1.94 -4.45 2.89
C GLN A 153 -1.39 -3.31 3.74
N ILE A 154 -0.94 -3.62 4.96
CA ILE A 154 -0.22 -2.71 5.85
C ILE A 154 1.02 -3.41 6.37
N SER A 155 2.18 -2.79 6.22
CA SER A 155 3.46 -3.25 6.76
C SER A 155 4.49 -2.12 6.80
N PRO A 156 5.19 -1.95 7.96
CA PRO A 156 4.90 -2.59 9.24
C PRO A 156 3.74 -1.91 9.98
N LEU A 157 3.00 -2.71 10.75
CA LEU A 157 2.03 -2.16 11.70
C LEU A 157 2.72 -1.43 12.85
N TYR A 158 2.13 -0.33 13.35
CA TYR A 158 2.75 0.54 14.36
C TYR A 158 3.29 -0.19 15.60
N PHE A 159 2.57 -1.18 16.13
CA PHE A 159 3.00 -1.90 17.33
C PHE A 159 4.06 -2.98 17.06
N ALA A 160 4.38 -3.26 15.81
CA ALA A 160 5.43 -4.20 15.43
C ALA A 160 6.84 -3.64 15.77
N PRO A 161 7.88 -4.48 15.74
CA PRO A 161 9.25 -4.07 16.13
C PRO A 161 9.77 -2.84 15.38
N GLU A 162 9.44 -2.73 14.11
CA GLU A 162 9.90 -1.67 13.20
C GLU A 162 8.76 -0.72 12.81
N GLY A 163 7.68 -0.71 13.61
CA GLY A 163 6.48 0.06 13.34
C GLY A 163 6.63 1.58 13.42
N SER A 164 7.81 2.07 13.79
CA SER A 164 8.18 3.48 13.71
C SER A 164 8.47 3.97 12.29
N HIS A 165 8.80 3.08 11.34
CA HIS A 165 9.31 3.41 10.00
C HIS A 165 10.64 4.19 10.00
N LEU A 166 11.43 4.11 11.09
CA LEU A 166 12.67 4.88 11.28
C LEU A 166 13.94 4.06 10.96
N TRP A 167 13.87 3.15 10.00
CA TRP A 167 15.01 2.29 9.61
C TRP A 167 16.26 3.08 9.22
N ALA A 168 16.07 4.22 8.57
CA ALA A 168 17.17 5.02 8.05
C ALA A 168 18.13 5.56 9.13
N ILE A 169 17.67 5.63 10.39
CA ILE A 169 18.50 6.04 11.54
C ILE A 169 18.87 4.86 12.46
N GLY A 170 18.57 3.62 12.03
CA GLY A 170 18.91 2.43 12.81
C GLY A 170 18.13 2.30 14.12
N TYR A 171 16.90 2.76 14.17
CA TYR A 171 16.05 2.72 15.37
C TYR A 171 15.85 1.27 15.83
N ASN A 172 15.99 1.01 17.14
CA ASN A 172 15.89 -0.33 17.69
C ASN A 172 14.44 -0.86 17.66
N ARG A 173 14.30 -2.18 17.76
CA ARG A 173 13.00 -2.85 17.79
C ARG A 173 12.16 -2.34 18.95
N TRP A 174 10.90 -1.92 18.66
CA TRP A 174 9.93 -1.37 19.63
C TRP A 174 10.39 -0.12 20.41
N GLU A 175 11.54 0.46 20.09
CA GLU A 175 12.04 1.64 20.81
C GLU A 175 11.04 2.79 20.80
N HIS A 176 10.32 2.99 19.70
CA HIS A 176 9.24 3.98 19.58
C HIS A 176 8.05 3.76 20.51
N LEU A 177 7.88 2.57 21.10
CA LEU A 177 6.84 2.28 22.10
C LEU A 177 7.32 2.54 23.53
N ILE A 178 8.63 2.66 23.75
CA ILE A 178 9.28 2.89 25.04
C ILE A 178 9.65 4.38 25.18
N SER A 179 10.12 5.00 24.08
CA SER A 179 10.54 6.40 24.02
C SER A 179 9.35 7.36 23.99
N GLN A 180 9.57 8.59 24.48
CA GLN A 180 8.61 9.66 24.24
C GLN A 180 8.70 10.16 22.79
N THR A 181 7.60 10.69 22.27
CA THR A 181 7.59 11.24 20.89
C THR A 181 8.65 12.35 20.70
N SER A 182 8.92 13.16 21.74
CA SER A 182 9.99 14.17 21.71
C SER A 182 11.36 13.55 21.50
N ASP A 183 11.64 12.42 22.16
CA ASP A 183 12.94 11.75 22.06
C ASP A 183 13.14 11.19 20.65
N VAL A 184 12.08 10.63 20.05
CA VAL A 184 12.07 10.17 18.65
C VAL A 184 12.38 11.31 17.69
N HIS A 185 11.76 12.49 17.91
CA HIS A 185 12.03 13.69 17.10
C HIS A 185 13.47 14.16 17.25
N ASP A 186 13.99 14.16 18.48
CA ASP A 186 15.37 14.54 18.75
C ASP A 186 16.36 13.59 18.09
N ASP A 187 16.12 12.27 18.13
CA ASP A 187 16.98 11.26 17.48
C ASP A 187 17.02 11.45 15.96
N VAL A 188 15.87 11.67 15.33
CA VAL A 188 15.81 11.97 13.88
C VAL A 188 16.54 13.28 13.58
N ASN A 189 16.32 14.35 14.34
CA ASN A 189 16.94 15.63 14.11
C ASN A 189 18.46 15.63 14.33
N ASN A 190 18.96 14.79 15.23
CA ASN A 190 20.40 14.63 15.52
C ASN A 190 21.09 13.60 14.60
N SER A 191 20.36 12.89 13.73
CA SER A 191 20.94 11.95 12.78
C SER A 191 21.78 12.62 11.69
N ASP A 192 22.62 11.85 10.99
CA ASP A 192 23.44 12.32 9.87
C ASP A 192 22.69 12.46 8.53
N LEU A 193 21.37 12.32 8.54
CA LEU A 193 20.53 12.45 7.33
C LEU A 193 20.43 13.90 6.86
N SER A 194 20.16 14.10 5.58
CA SER A 194 19.84 15.43 5.05
C SER A 194 18.55 15.97 5.67
N ASP A 195 18.42 17.30 5.75
CA ASP A 195 17.22 17.96 6.29
C ASP A 195 15.92 17.53 5.58
N GLN A 196 16.00 17.24 4.28
CA GLN A 196 14.86 16.73 3.51
C GLN A 196 14.45 15.34 3.98
N HIS A 197 15.40 14.42 4.20
CA HIS A 197 15.12 13.07 4.70
C HIS A 197 14.60 13.10 6.14
N LYS A 198 15.15 13.96 7.01
CA LYS A 198 14.64 14.15 8.38
C LYS A 198 13.17 14.58 8.38
N LYS A 199 12.82 15.57 7.56
CA LYS A 199 11.43 16.02 7.42
C LYS A 199 10.50 14.91 6.93
N LEU A 200 10.94 14.12 5.95
CA LEU A 200 10.16 12.99 5.44
C LEU A 200 9.94 11.93 6.51
N LEU A 201 11.00 11.52 7.24
CA LEU A 201 10.87 10.53 8.31
C LEU A 201 9.95 10.99 9.43
N LEU A 202 10.06 12.26 9.87
CA LEU A 202 9.18 12.82 10.89
C LEU A 202 7.73 12.87 10.40
N ALA A 203 7.49 13.28 9.16
CA ALA A 203 6.15 13.30 8.58
C ALA A 203 5.55 11.89 8.52
N MET A 204 6.33 10.88 8.13
CA MET A 204 5.90 9.48 8.15
C MET A 204 5.56 9.01 9.57
N PHE A 205 6.44 9.24 10.54
CA PHE A 205 6.23 8.83 11.93
C PHE A 205 4.99 9.52 12.56
N ASP A 206 4.86 10.83 12.35
CA ASP A 206 3.77 11.63 12.94
C ASP A 206 2.39 11.30 12.36
N THR A 207 2.34 10.76 11.14
CA THR A 207 1.07 10.35 10.50
C THR A 207 0.61 8.95 10.89
N LEU A 208 1.45 8.13 11.54
CA LEU A 208 1.07 6.77 11.94
C LEU A 208 -0.14 6.79 12.88
N ASN A 209 -1.20 6.13 12.49
CA ASN A 209 -2.49 6.17 13.20
C ASN A 209 -2.62 5.14 14.33
N ARG A 210 -1.60 4.30 14.53
CA ARG A 210 -1.48 3.33 15.63
C ARG A 210 -2.59 2.28 15.65
N ILE A 211 -3.12 1.89 14.50
CA ILE A 211 -4.09 0.80 14.42
C ILE A 211 -3.40 -0.56 14.53
N THR A 212 -4.13 -1.53 15.08
CA THR A 212 -3.78 -2.94 15.05
C THR A 212 -4.43 -3.64 13.84
N ALA A 213 -4.04 -4.89 13.58
CA ALA A 213 -4.73 -5.71 12.58
C ALA A 213 -6.23 -5.88 12.90
N ASP A 214 -6.58 -6.07 14.18
CA ASP A 214 -7.98 -6.19 14.61
C ASP A 214 -8.77 -4.88 14.45
N ASP A 215 -8.14 -3.73 14.70
CA ASP A 215 -8.75 -2.42 14.44
C ASP A 215 -9.07 -2.25 12.95
N LEU A 216 -8.14 -2.62 12.06
CA LEU A 216 -8.35 -2.59 10.61
C LEU A 216 -9.59 -3.39 10.23
N LEU A 217 -9.62 -4.68 10.61
CA LEU A 217 -10.74 -5.58 10.29
C LEU A 217 -12.07 -5.05 10.84
N THR A 218 -12.05 -4.52 12.06
CA THR A 218 -13.25 -3.97 12.71
C THR A 218 -13.78 -2.75 11.96
N ARG A 219 -12.90 -1.85 11.51
CA ARG A 219 -13.28 -0.64 10.77
C ARG A 219 -13.88 -0.98 9.40
N PHE A 220 -13.26 -1.92 8.67
CA PHE A 220 -13.80 -2.37 7.38
C PHE A 220 -15.19 -3.03 7.53
N LYS A 221 -15.36 -3.90 8.53
CA LYS A 221 -16.67 -4.49 8.84
C LYS A 221 -17.71 -3.44 9.22
N ALA A 222 -17.33 -2.43 10.01
CA ALA A 222 -18.24 -1.33 10.38
C ALA A 222 -18.66 -0.48 9.17
N ALA A 223 -17.82 -0.38 8.14
CA ALA A 223 -18.16 0.29 6.87
C ALA A 223 -19.02 -0.57 5.93
N GLY A 224 -19.35 -1.82 6.30
CA GLY A 224 -20.22 -2.70 5.53
C GLY A 224 -19.52 -3.75 4.68
N PHE A 225 -18.19 -3.83 4.74
CA PHE A 225 -17.44 -4.84 4.01
C PHE A 225 -17.53 -6.22 4.68
N GLU A 226 -17.57 -7.26 3.88
CA GLU A 226 -17.42 -8.65 4.32
C GLU A 226 -15.98 -9.11 4.14
N LEU A 227 -15.38 -9.68 5.20
CA LEU A 227 -14.03 -10.24 5.12
C LEU A 227 -14.07 -11.58 4.38
N ILE A 228 -13.30 -11.67 3.29
CA ILE A 228 -13.17 -12.91 2.50
C ILE A 228 -11.95 -13.69 2.95
N ARG A 229 -10.81 -13.02 3.13
CA ARG A 229 -9.55 -13.65 3.49
C ARG A 229 -8.65 -12.67 4.24
N GLU A 230 -7.90 -13.16 5.22
CA GLU A 230 -6.82 -12.44 5.87
C GLU A 230 -5.57 -13.29 6.01
N GLN A 231 -4.42 -12.63 6.09
CA GLN A 231 -3.13 -13.20 6.46
C GLN A 231 -2.41 -12.20 7.37
N ARG A 232 -1.83 -12.71 8.44
CA ARG A 232 -0.98 -11.94 9.36
C ARG A 232 0.40 -12.57 9.38
N ASP A 233 1.41 -11.75 9.16
CA ASP A 233 2.79 -12.18 9.30
C ASP A 233 3.30 -11.69 10.65
N GLN A 234 3.83 -12.62 11.43
CA GLN A 234 4.36 -12.35 12.77
C GLN A 234 5.88 -12.50 12.79
N VAL A 235 6.51 -11.75 13.68
CA VAL A 235 7.94 -11.90 13.95
C VAL A 235 8.20 -13.06 14.92
N ASP A 236 9.33 -13.75 14.77
CA ASP A 236 9.69 -14.92 15.59
C ASP A 236 10.28 -14.54 16.96
N PHE A 237 10.76 -13.29 17.11
CA PHE A 237 11.36 -12.83 18.36
C PHE A 237 10.33 -12.27 19.33
N GLU A 238 10.68 -12.30 20.63
CA GLU A 238 9.77 -11.91 21.70
C GLU A 238 9.90 -10.43 22.05
N PRO A 239 8.77 -9.73 22.26
CA PRO A 239 8.79 -8.36 22.74
C PRO A 239 9.26 -8.28 24.21
N PRO A 240 9.84 -7.14 24.62
CA PRO A 240 10.20 -6.88 26.01
C PRO A 240 9.01 -7.08 26.97
N GLU A 241 9.27 -7.62 28.17
CA GLU A 241 8.20 -7.89 29.17
C GLU A 241 7.40 -6.64 29.54
N GLU A 242 8.03 -5.49 29.61
CA GLU A 242 7.37 -4.21 29.90
C GLU A 242 6.31 -3.86 28.86
N LEU A 243 6.55 -4.15 27.58
CA LEU A 243 5.59 -3.92 26.50
C LEU A 243 4.46 -4.95 26.53
N VAL A 244 4.74 -6.21 26.86
CA VAL A 244 3.70 -7.25 27.02
C VAL A 244 2.73 -6.93 28.17
N ARG A 245 3.16 -6.13 29.18
CA ARG A 245 2.28 -5.66 30.25
C ARG A 245 1.38 -4.50 29.81
N ALA A 246 1.82 -3.71 28.81
CA ALA A 246 1.12 -2.52 28.33
C ALA A 246 0.25 -2.77 27.11
N TYR A 247 0.64 -3.72 26.26
CA TYR A 247 0.03 -3.98 24.95
C TYR A 247 -0.29 -5.46 24.78
N GLN A 248 -1.21 -5.75 23.88
CA GLN A 248 -1.51 -7.14 23.49
C GLN A 248 -0.31 -7.74 22.76
N ARG A 249 0.12 -8.94 23.17
CA ARG A 249 1.27 -9.65 22.58
C ARG A 249 1.11 -9.86 21.06
N ASP A 250 -0.09 -10.18 20.61
CA ASP A 250 -0.38 -10.38 19.19
C ASP A 250 -0.13 -9.08 18.41
N ALA A 251 -0.58 -7.93 18.90
CA ALA A 251 -0.31 -6.63 18.27
C ALA A 251 1.20 -6.33 18.18
N LEU A 252 1.98 -6.64 19.24
CA LEU A 252 3.42 -6.44 19.25
C LEU A 252 4.17 -7.33 18.26
N LYS A 253 3.64 -8.50 17.93
CA LYS A 253 4.28 -9.48 17.04
C LYS A 253 3.77 -9.41 15.60
N THR A 254 2.57 -8.90 15.37
CA THR A 254 2.01 -8.80 14.02
C THR A 254 2.70 -7.68 13.24
N TYR A 255 3.55 -8.09 12.30
CA TYR A 255 4.32 -7.17 11.46
C TYR A 255 3.51 -6.66 10.27
N GLN A 256 2.76 -7.57 9.64
CA GLN A 256 1.97 -7.27 8.45
C GLN A 256 0.56 -7.83 8.57
N ILE A 257 -0.38 -7.13 8.00
CA ILE A 257 -1.69 -7.67 7.66
C ILE A 257 -1.95 -7.49 6.18
N VAL A 258 -2.46 -8.55 5.54
CA VAL A 258 -3.06 -8.52 4.21
C VAL A 258 -4.51 -8.98 4.35
N ALA A 259 -5.44 -8.24 3.80
CA ALA A 259 -6.85 -8.62 3.86
C ALA A 259 -7.56 -8.34 2.53
N LEU A 260 -8.46 -9.25 2.17
CA LEU A 260 -9.39 -9.10 1.05
C LEU A 260 -10.80 -9.04 1.60
N PHE A 261 -11.48 -7.97 1.24
CA PHE A 261 -12.89 -7.74 1.58
C PHE A 261 -13.73 -7.72 0.32
N GLN A 262 -15.04 -7.91 0.50
CA GLN A 262 -16.02 -7.78 -0.56
C GLN A 262 -17.14 -6.84 -0.13
N LYS A 263 -17.62 -6.02 -1.06
CA LYS A 263 -18.91 -5.34 -0.92
C LYS A 263 -20.02 -6.34 -1.23
N PRO A 264 -20.99 -6.57 -0.33
CA PRO A 264 -22.11 -7.45 -0.59
C PRO A 264 -22.81 -7.17 -1.92
N LEU A 265 -23.47 -8.17 -2.48
CA LEU A 265 -24.24 -8.03 -3.74
C LEU A 265 -25.52 -7.21 -3.58
N SER A 266 -26.01 -7.06 -2.36
CA SER A 266 -27.26 -6.34 -2.05
C SER A 266 -27.19 -5.69 -0.67
#